data_8ca8eb8f181e0705c3c9eaed6b14c42a
#
_entry.id   8ca8eb8f181e0705c3c9eaed6b14c42a
#
_cell.length_a   1.000
_cell.length_b   1.000
_cell.length_c   1.000
_cell.angle_alpha   90.00
_cell.angle_beta   90.00
_cell.angle_gamma   90.00
#
_symmetry.space_group_name_H-M   'P 1'
#
loop_
_entity.id
_entity.type
_entity.pdbx_description
1 polymer ?
#
loop_
_entity_poly.entity_id
_entity_poly.type
_entity_poly.pdbx_seq_one_letter_code
_entity_poly.pdbx_strand_id
1 'polypeptide(L)'
;VTFSPLSAAFALAPRLPLGVVMRAAHVSVGLVARRGGAPIERLRANMARLTGEQPSRDLLVAAVRSHIRNYAEELMLGSSRGAPLLEGVSFDGFEALAAASEDGPVVLALGHSGSWDRAGAWVCAHGRVIVTVAEKVEPPSLFERFVALREGLGMEIIGVAKGESVFGSLVERVRGRSVIVPLLADRDISGSGIEVDLGRARALVAAGPAALATKLDRPLFVACITYENETPTGADVRVRCVGPVSVPKDLAPGANRVEALTQAWVSEFAAMMADKPQDWHMMQRVFVEDLDPERLARARAEHERKNR
;
A
#
# COMPACT_ATOMS: atom_id res chain seq x y z
N VAL A 1 6.93 -26.74 -15.06
CA VAL A 1 5.90 -25.88 -14.41
C VAL A 1 6.03 -26.11 -12.93
N THR A 2 6.73 -25.24 -12.22
CA THR A 2 6.86 -25.31 -10.76
C THR A 2 5.52 -24.94 -10.16
N PHE A 3 4.82 -25.91 -9.59
CA PHE A 3 3.55 -25.70 -8.89
C PHE A 3 3.79 -24.84 -7.64
N SER A 4 3.54 -23.54 -7.72
CA SER A 4 3.54 -22.69 -6.55
C SER A 4 2.21 -22.87 -5.81
N PRO A 5 2.19 -23.04 -4.47
CA PRO A 5 0.95 -23.09 -3.69
C PRO A 5 0.02 -21.89 -3.94
N LEU A 6 0.60 -20.71 -4.18
CA LEU A 6 -0.14 -19.50 -4.50
C LEU A 6 -0.82 -19.59 -5.88
N SER A 7 -0.16 -20.19 -6.89
CA SER A 7 -0.78 -20.41 -8.20
C SER A 7 -1.98 -21.36 -8.13
N ALA A 8 -1.90 -22.38 -7.25
CA ALA A 8 -3.03 -23.26 -6.99
C ALA A 8 -4.16 -22.53 -6.28
N ALA A 9 -3.85 -21.65 -5.32
CA ALA A 9 -4.83 -20.82 -4.62
C ALA A 9 -5.58 -19.89 -5.61
N PHE A 10 -4.89 -19.22 -6.53
CA PHE A 10 -5.50 -18.42 -7.60
C PHE A 10 -6.46 -19.21 -8.49
N ALA A 11 -6.17 -20.48 -8.70
CA ALA A 11 -7.03 -21.33 -9.53
C ALA A 11 -8.26 -21.86 -8.79
N LEU A 12 -8.15 -22.14 -7.49
CA LEU A 12 -9.16 -22.84 -6.70
C LEU A 12 -10.05 -21.89 -5.90
N ALA A 13 -9.49 -20.86 -5.26
CA ALA A 13 -10.23 -19.97 -4.38
C ALA A 13 -11.48 -19.37 -5.04
N PRO A 14 -11.42 -18.82 -6.28
CA PRO A 14 -12.60 -18.25 -6.94
C PRO A 14 -13.74 -19.24 -7.19
N ARG A 15 -13.47 -20.55 -7.11
CA ARG A 15 -14.48 -21.60 -7.30
C ARG A 15 -15.21 -21.98 -6.00
N LEU A 16 -14.66 -21.57 -4.85
CA LEU A 16 -15.18 -21.88 -3.53
C LEU A 16 -16.10 -20.74 -3.01
N PRO A 17 -17.05 -21.04 -2.12
CA PRO A 17 -17.78 -19.99 -1.41
C PRO A 17 -16.84 -19.07 -0.62
N LEU A 18 -17.09 -17.76 -0.62
CA LEU A 18 -16.29 -16.76 0.09
C LEU A 18 -16.04 -17.16 1.55
N GLY A 19 -17.08 -17.51 2.29
CA GLY A 19 -16.95 -17.89 3.71
C GLY A 19 -16.07 -19.11 3.96
N VAL A 20 -15.96 -20.04 2.99
CA VAL A 20 -15.04 -21.19 3.08
C VAL A 20 -13.60 -20.74 2.94
N VAL A 21 -13.32 -19.89 1.96
CA VAL A 21 -11.96 -19.35 1.73
C VAL A 21 -11.52 -18.52 2.93
N MET A 22 -12.38 -17.63 3.42
CA MET A 22 -12.08 -16.78 4.58
C MET A 22 -11.87 -17.60 5.87
N ARG A 23 -12.68 -18.64 6.09
CA ARG A 23 -12.52 -19.53 7.25
C ARG A 23 -11.22 -20.34 7.17
N ALA A 24 -10.83 -20.82 5.98
CA ALA A 24 -9.56 -21.51 5.78
C ALA A 24 -8.38 -20.58 6.06
N ALA A 25 -8.44 -19.34 5.56
CA ALA A 25 -7.47 -18.30 5.85
C ALA A 25 -7.38 -18.05 7.37
N HIS A 26 -8.51 -17.86 8.05
CA HIS A 26 -8.57 -17.64 9.49
C HIS A 26 -7.93 -18.79 10.31
N VAL A 27 -8.24 -20.04 9.96
CA VAL A 27 -7.67 -21.22 10.65
C VAL A 27 -6.16 -21.32 10.44
N SER A 28 -5.64 -20.93 9.27
CA SER A 28 -4.20 -20.97 8.97
C SER A 28 -3.36 -20.00 9.81
N VAL A 29 -3.96 -18.94 10.36
CA VAL A 29 -3.27 -17.90 11.15
C VAL A 29 -2.50 -18.49 12.33
N GLY A 30 -3.12 -19.41 13.08
CA GLY A 30 -2.48 -20.02 14.25
C GLY A 30 -1.22 -20.80 13.88
N LEU A 31 -1.21 -21.50 12.75
CA LEU A 31 -0.06 -22.25 12.26
C LEU A 31 1.05 -21.28 11.81
N VAL A 32 0.70 -20.27 11.02
CA VAL A 32 1.66 -19.27 10.50
C VAL A 32 2.29 -18.47 11.65
N ALA A 33 1.49 -18.00 12.60
CA ALA A 33 1.98 -17.25 13.75
C ALA A 33 2.88 -18.09 14.66
N ARG A 34 2.58 -19.41 14.85
CA ARG A 34 3.42 -20.32 15.62
C ARG A 34 4.72 -20.67 14.91
N ARG A 35 4.70 -20.82 13.58
CA ARG A 35 5.89 -21.10 12.80
C ARG A 35 6.90 -19.96 12.90
N GLY A 36 6.43 -18.74 13.06
CA GLY A 36 7.29 -17.55 13.18
C GLY A 36 8.13 -17.30 11.92
N GLY A 37 9.34 -16.85 12.14
CA GLY A 37 10.32 -16.60 11.09
C GLY A 37 10.59 -15.13 10.84
N ALA A 38 11.62 -14.85 10.04
CA ALA A 38 12.11 -13.49 9.80
C ALA A 38 11.04 -12.46 9.37
N PRO A 39 10.03 -12.80 8.53
CA PRO A 39 8.98 -11.84 8.17
C PRO A 39 8.12 -11.43 9.38
N ILE A 40 7.77 -12.38 10.26
CA ILE A 40 6.93 -12.10 11.44
C ILE A 40 7.72 -11.32 12.49
N GLU A 41 9.00 -11.63 12.71
CA GLU A 41 9.86 -10.84 13.58
C GLU A 41 10.06 -9.43 13.03
N ARG A 42 10.14 -9.27 11.71
CA ARG A 42 10.19 -7.96 11.07
C ARG A 42 8.90 -7.18 11.28
N LEU A 43 7.74 -7.82 11.09
CA LEU A 43 6.44 -7.21 11.36
C LEU A 43 6.35 -6.72 12.81
N ARG A 44 6.77 -7.55 13.79
CA ARG A 44 6.84 -7.18 15.21
C ARG A 44 7.70 -5.94 15.43
N ALA A 45 8.92 -5.91 14.87
CA ALA A 45 9.84 -4.80 15.02
C ALA A 45 9.31 -3.51 14.38
N ASN A 46 8.67 -3.61 13.21
CA ASN A 46 8.08 -2.47 12.52
C ASN A 46 6.89 -1.90 13.29
N MET A 47 6.02 -2.74 13.82
CA MET A 47 4.91 -2.30 14.68
C MET A 47 5.43 -1.57 15.93
N ALA A 48 6.47 -2.11 16.58
CA ALA A 48 7.07 -1.47 17.75
C ALA A 48 7.62 -0.08 17.44
N ARG A 49 8.25 0.12 16.29
CA ARG A 49 8.76 1.43 15.87
C ARG A 49 7.66 2.40 15.46
N LEU A 50 6.59 1.90 14.87
CA LEU A 50 5.42 2.72 14.52
C LEU A 50 4.76 3.28 15.79
N THR A 51 4.50 2.42 16.78
CA THR A 51 3.73 2.78 17.98
C THR A 51 4.61 3.28 19.15
N GLY A 52 5.86 2.88 19.20
CA GLY A 52 6.76 3.07 20.35
C GLY A 52 6.66 1.98 21.41
N GLU A 53 5.81 0.97 21.22
CA GLU A 53 5.56 -0.11 22.16
C GLU A 53 5.69 -1.48 21.51
N GLN A 54 6.23 -2.46 22.26
CA GLN A 54 6.29 -3.84 21.77
C GLN A 54 4.87 -4.41 21.65
N PRO A 55 4.48 -4.95 20.48
CA PRO A 55 3.17 -5.53 20.32
C PRO A 55 3.02 -6.77 21.20
N SER A 56 1.85 -6.90 21.82
CA SER A 56 1.48 -8.11 22.52
C SER A 56 1.44 -9.31 21.55
N ARG A 57 1.45 -10.53 22.09
CA ARG A 57 1.29 -11.73 21.27
C ARG A 57 -0.02 -11.71 20.49
N ASP A 58 -1.10 -11.27 21.10
CA ASP A 58 -2.43 -11.24 20.48
C ASP A 58 -2.49 -10.20 19.36
N LEU A 59 -1.86 -9.05 19.56
CA LEU A 59 -1.76 -8.01 18.53
C LEU A 59 -0.91 -8.51 17.32
N LEU A 60 0.17 -9.25 17.56
CA LEU A 60 0.97 -9.85 16.49
C LEU A 60 0.19 -10.93 15.73
N VAL A 61 -0.60 -11.75 16.44
CA VAL A 61 -1.50 -12.74 15.80
C VAL A 61 -2.58 -12.04 14.97
N ALA A 62 -3.11 -10.91 15.46
CA ALA A 62 -4.05 -10.09 14.70
C ALA A 62 -3.40 -9.53 13.43
N ALA A 63 -2.14 -9.09 13.49
CA ALA A 63 -1.41 -8.61 12.32
C ALA A 63 -1.16 -9.70 11.27
N VAL A 64 -0.80 -10.90 11.70
CA VAL A 64 -0.70 -12.07 10.80
C VAL A 64 -2.06 -12.40 10.18
N ARG A 65 -3.14 -12.28 10.94
CA ARG A 65 -4.51 -12.50 10.45
C ARG A 65 -4.90 -11.47 9.39
N SER A 66 -4.66 -10.20 9.65
CA SER A 66 -4.92 -9.10 8.73
C SER A 66 -4.19 -9.33 7.39
N HIS A 67 -2.91 -9.67 7.45
CA HIS A 67 -2.11 -9.97 6.25
C HIS A 67 -2.63 -11.17 5.44
N ILE A 68 -2.94 -12.30 6.10
CA ILE A 68 -3.48 -13.50 5.43
C ILE A 68 -4.86 -13.20 4.83
N ARG A 69 -5.69 -12.42 5.53
CA ARG A 69 -7.00 -12.00 5.05
C ARG A 69 -6.91 -11.19 3.76
N ASN A 70 -5.99 -10.22 3.70
CA ASN A 70 -5.79 -9.42 2.49
C ASN A 70 -5.54 -10.30 1.26
N TYR A 71 -4.66 -11.30 1.35
CA TYR A 71 -4.45 -12.24 0.23
C TYR A 71 -5.68 -13.09 -0.08
N ALA A 72 -6.41 -13.54 0.93
CA ALA A 72 -7.63 -14.33 0.71
C ALA A 72 -8.71 -13.51 0.00
N GLU A 73 -8.87 -12.24 0.38
CA GLU A 73 -9.79 -11.30 -0.29
C GLU A 73 -9.34 -11.02 -1.73
N GLU A 74 -8.05 -10.76 -1.96
CA GLU A 74 -7.50 -10.53 -3.30
C GLU A 74 -7.79 -11.70 -4.24
N LEU A 75 -7.64 -12.96 -3.77
CA LEU A 75 -7.98 -14.14 -4.56
C LEU A 75 -9.45 -14.21 -4.95
N MET A 76 -10.34 -13.62 -4.16
CA MET A 76 -11.81 -13.69 -4.37
C MET A 76 -12.36 -12.52 -5.18
N LEU A 77 -11.71 -11.34 -5.16
CA LEU A 77 -12.21 -10.10 -5.75
C LEU A 77 -12.54 -10.22 -7.24
N GLY A 78 -11.77 -10.99 -8.01
CA GLY A 78 -12.01 -11.19 -9.45
C GLY A 78 -13.14 -12.16 -9.78
N SER A 79 -13.90 -12.64 -8.81
CA SER A 79 -14.98 -13.59 -9.00
C SER A 79 -16.35 -13.03 -8.58
N SER A 80 -17.43 -13.55 -9.17
CA SER A 80 -18.79 -13.20 -8.74
C SER A 80 -19.07 -13.52 -7.27
N ARG A 81 -18.34 -14.48 -6.68
CA ARG A 81 -18.42 -14.84 -5.27
C ARG A 81 -17.72 -13.85 -4.35
N GLY A 82 -16.82 -13.03 -4.88
CA GLY A 82 -16.16 -11.93 -4.16
C GLY A 82 -16.95 -10.62 -4.19
N ALA A 83 -18.00 -10.50 -5.00
CA ALA A 83 -18.79 -9.27 -5.08
C ALA A 83 -19.27 -8.72 -3.72
N PRO A 84 -19.71 -9.55 -2.74
CA PRO A 84 -20.10 -9.06 -1.42
C PRO A 84 -18.97 -8.33 -0.65
N LEU A 85 -17.70 -8.56 -1.00
CA LEU A 85 -16.61 -7.83 -0.39
C LEU A 85 -16.70 -6.31 -0.62
N LEU A 86 -17.26 -5.87 -1.75
CA LEU A 86 -17.39 -4.44 -2.05
C LEU A 86 -18.46 -3.74 -1.22
N GLU A 87 -19.49 -4.47 -0.77
CA GLU A 87 -20.57 -3.94 0.07
C GLU A 87 -20.07 -3.51 1.46
N GLY A 88 -19.06 -4.19 2.00
CA GLY A 88 -18.47 -3.88 3.30
C GLY A 88 -17.28 -2.90 3.23
N VAL A 89 -17.29 -1.94 2.28
CA VAL A 89 -16.27 -0.88 2.21
C VAL A 89 -16.88 0.46 2.60
N SER A 90 -16.31 1.12 3.59
CA SER A 90 -16.58 2.52 3.93
C SER A 90 -15.38 3.39 3.57
N PHE A 91 -15.63 4.57 3.00
CA PHE A 91 -14.57 5.44 2.53
C PHE A 91 -14.78 6.87 3.03
N ASP A 92 -14.09 7.24 4.13
CA ASP A 92 -14.07 8.60 4.67
C ASP A 92 -13.17 9.49 3.79
N GLY A 93 -13.69 10.63 3.33
CA GLY A 93 -12.96 11.57 2.48
C GLY A 93 -13.01 11.26 0.98
N PHE A 94 -13.87 10.32 0.54
CA PHE A 94 -14.00 9.96 -0.88
C PHE A 94 -14.48 11.14 -1.74
N GLU A 95 -15.44 11.91 -1.27
CA GLU A 95 -16.00 13.06 -2.01
C GLU A 95 -14.92 14.09 -2.35
N ALA A 96 -14.03 14.41 -1.39
CA ALA A 96 -12.94 15.34 -1.59
C ALA A 96 -11.90 14.81 -2.59
N LEU A 97 -11.55 13.51 -2.48
CA LEU A 97 -10.64 12.84 -3.41
C LEU A 97 -11.23 12.78 -4.83
N ALA A 98 -12.51 12.44 -4.94
CA ALA A 98 -13.23 12.35 -6.20
C ALA A 98 -13.32 13.73 -6.88
N ALA A 99 -13.72 14.77 -6.16
CA ALA A 99 -13.77 16.14 -6.68
C ALA A 99 -12.38 16.63 -7.16
N ALA A 100 -11.32 16.36 -6.40
CA ALA A 100 -9.96 16.71 -6.80
C ALA A 100 -9.51 16.00 -8.09
N SER A 101 -10.10 14.85 -8.43
CA SER A 101 -9.79 14.10 -9.65
C SER A 101 -10.54 14.58 -10.89
N GLU A 102 -11.53 15.44 -10.75
CA GLU A 102 -12.32 15.96 -11.89
C GLU A 102 -11.50 16.92 -12.76
N ASP A 103 -10.67 17.74 -12.14
CA ASP A 103 -9.81 18.73 -12.82
C ASP A 103 -8.44 18.16 -13.25
N GLY A 104 -8.27 16.85 -13.23
CA GLY A 104 -7.02 16.21 -13.63
C GLY A 104 -6.57 15.14 -12.62
N PRO A 105 -5.36 14.58 -12.75
CA PRO A 105 -4.92 13.49 -11.90
C PRO A 105 -4.78 13.94 -10.44
N VAL A 106 -5.21 13.11 -9.51
CA VAL A 106 -4.96 13.26 -8.08
C VAL A 106 -4.07 12.13 -7.60
N VAL A 107 -3.01 12.47 -6.87
CA VAL A 107 -2.08 11.47 -6.33
C VAL A 107 -2.55 11.05 -4.93
N LEU A 108 -2.56 9.74 -4.69
CA LEU A 108 -2.94 9.16 -3.40
C LEU A 108 -1.78 8.33 -2.85
N ALA A 109 -1.14 8.82 -1.79
CA ALA A 109 -0.11 8.06 -1.09
C ALA A 109 -0.75 7.00 -0.19
N LEU A 110 -0.24 5.78 -0.24
CA LEU A 110 -0.68 4.64 0.55
C LEU A 110 0.49 3.94 1.24
N GLY A 111 0.21 3.30 2.37
CA GLY A 111 1.04 2.22 2.90
C GLY A 111 0.42 0.85 2.59
N HIS A 112 1.21 -0.21 2.76
CA HIS A 112 0.74 -1.59 2.65
C HIS A 112 -0.16 -1.93 3.84
N SER A 113 -1.38 -1.44 3.84
CA SER A 113 -2.32 -1.60 4.95
C SER A 113 -3.69 -2.09 4.48
N GLY A 114 -4.32 -2.95 5.27
CA GLY A 114 -5.64 -3.51 5.00
C GLY A 114 -5.77 -4.15 3.62
N SER A 115 -6.93 -4.02 2.98
CA SER A 115 -7.22 -4.56 1.65
C SER A 115 -7.24 -3.46 0.59
N TRP A 116 -6.06 -3.06 0.11
CA TRP A 116 -5.93 -1.98 -0.89
C TRP A 116 -6.55 -2.34 -2.24
N ASP A 117 -6.51 -3.61 -2.67
CA ASP A 117 -7.15 -4.06 -3.91
C ASP A 117 -8.68 -3.97 -3.81
N ARG A 118 -9.25 -4.29 -2.63
CA ARG A 118 -10.68 -4.14 -2.35
C ARG A 118 -11.10 -2.67 -2.32
N ALA A 119 -10.30 -1.80 -1.69
CA ALA A 119 -10.53 -0.35 -1.70
C ALA A 119 -10.46 0.21 -3.13
N GLY A 120 -9.48 -0.20 -3.92
CA GLY A 120 -9.34 0.20 -5.33
C GLY A 120 -10.51 -0.28 -6.20
N ALA A 121 -10.93 -1.53 -6.03
CA ALA A 121 -12.10 -2.08 -6.74
C ALA A 121 -13.38 -1.30 -6.40
N TRP A 122 -13.55 -0.92 -5.13
CA TRP A 122 -14.67 -0.09 -4.70
C TRP A 122 -14.65 1.29 -5.37
N VAL A 123 -13.50 1.94 -5.46
CA VAL A 123 -13.32 3.25 -6.15
C VAL A 123 -13.70 3.13 -7.63
N CYS A 124 -13.24 2.07 -8.31
CA CYS A 124 -13.61 1.81 -9.71
C CYS A 124 -15.11 1.56 -9.87
N ALA A 125 -15.74 0.80 -8.97
CA ALA A 125 -17.18 0.56 -8.97
C ALA A 125 -18.00 1.85 -8.74
N HIS A 126 -17.40 2.89 -8.14
CA HIS A 126 -18.00 4.21 -7.96
C HIS A 126 -17.63 5.19 -9.11
N GLY A 127 -17.26 4.67 -10.28
CA GLY A 127 -17.10 5.43 -11.52
C GLY A 127 -15.81 6.24 -11.61
N ARG A 128 -14.78 5.95 -10.79
CA ARG A 128 -13.47 6.61 -10.89
C ARG A 128 -12.45 5.68 -11.54
N VAL A 129 -11.55 6.26 -12.31
CA VAL A 129 -10.46 5.53 -12.98
C VAL A 129 -9.24 5.55 -12.08
N ILE A 130 -8.68 4.37 -11.82
CA ILE A 130 -7.40 4.21 -11.11
C ILE A 130 -6.30 3.89 -12.11
N VAL A 131 -5.18 4.60 -11.99
CA VAL A 131 -3.92 4.26 -12.67
C VAL A 131 -2.86 4.05 -11.60
N THR A 132 -2.25 2.86 -11.54
CA THR A 132 -1.23 2.57 -10.53
C THR A 132 -0.06 1.77 -11.10
N VAL A 133 0.98 1.61 -10.31
CA VAL A 133 2.16 0.83 -10.66
C VAL A 133 2.22 -0.46 -9.86
N ALA A 134 2.73 -1.53 -10.47
CA ALA A 134 2.96 -2.79 -9.78
C ALA A 134 4.35 -3.34 -10.11
N GLU A 135 5.09 -3.74 -9.08
CA GLU A 135 6.39 -4.42 -9.25
C GLU A 135 6.18 -5.79 -9.91
N LYS A 136 6.95 -6.07 -10.97
CA LYS A 136 6.93 -7.38 -11.62
C LYS A 136 7.51 -8.44 -10.67
N VAL A 137 6.63 -9.31 -10.18
CA VAL A 137 6.99 -10.43 -9.30
C VAL A 137 7.28 -11.70 -10.09
N GLU A 138 8.12 -12.55 -9.54
CA GLU A 138 8.40 -13.88 -10.09
C GLU A 138 7.45 -14.96 -9.51
N PRO A 139 7.02 -15.94 -10.30
CA PRO A 139 7.23 -16.07 -11.74
C PRO A 139 6.34 -15.10 -12.56
N PRO A 140 6.68 -14.78 -13.82
CA PRO A 140 5.92 -13.83 -14.66
C PRO A 140 4.42 -14.16 -14.76
N SER A 141 4.06 -15.44 -14.81
CA SER A 141 2.67 -15.89 -14.84
C SER A 141 1.87 -15.50 -13.58
N LEU A 142 2.52 -15.29 -12.45
CA LEU A 142 1.89 -14.79 -11.23
C LEU A 142 1.61 -13.30 -11.36
N PHE A 143 2.59 -12.54 -11.85
CA PHE A 143 2.41 -11.12 -12.13
C PHE A 143 1.26 -10.87 -13.11
N GLU A 144 1.23 -11.61 -14.23
CA GLU A 144 0.16 -11.52 -15.23
C GLU A 144 -1.24 -11.76 -14.63
N ARG A 145 -1.36 -12.71 -13.67
CA ARG A 145 -2.63 -12.97 -12.97
C ARG A 145 -3.05 -11.81 -12.07
N PHE A 146 -2.11 -11.20 -11.35
CA PHE A 146 -2.40 -10.02 -10.53
C PHE A 146 -2.81 -8.82 -11.39
N VAL A 147 -2.15 -8.60 -12.52
CA VAL A 147 -2.51 -7.55 -13.48
C VAL A 147 -3.91 -7.81 -14.03
N ALA A 148 -4.17 -9.01 -14.55
CA ALA A 148 -5.47 -9.36 -15.12
C ALA A 148 -6.61 -9.24 -14.09
N LEU A 149 -6.35 -9.59 -12.82
CA LEU A 149 -7.31 -9.39 -11.72
C LEU A 149 -7.66 -7.91 -11.56
N ARG A 150 -6.65 -7.04 -11.42
CA ARG A 150 -6.83 -5.61 -11.19
C ARG A 150 -7.45 -4.89 -12.37
N GLU A 151 -7.03 -5.25 -13.59
CA GLU A 151 -7.63 -4.72 -14.84
C GLU A 151 -9.09 -5.18 -14.97
N GLY A 152 -9.40 -6.41 -14.60
CA GLY A 152 -10.79 -6.91 -14.54
C GLY A 152 -11.65 -6.17 -13.52
N LEU A 153 -11.08 -5.53 -12.52
CA LEU A 153 -11.73 -4.67 -11.53
C LEU A 153 -11.79 -3.18 -11.96
N GLY A 154 -11.28 -2.84 -13.15
CA GLY A 154 -11.34 -1.49 -13.71
C GLY A 154 -10.10 -0.62 -13.44
N MET A 155 -9.01 -1.19 -12.91
CA MET A 155 -7.76 -0.46 -12.67
C MET A 155 -6.85 -0.54 -13.90
N GLU A 156 -6.09 0.52 -14.17
CA GLU A 156 -5.00 0.52 -15.15
C GLU A 156 -3.66 0.27 -14.44
N ILE A 157 -2.93 -0.78 -14.84
CA ILE A 157 -1.69 -1.18 -14.18
C ILE A 157 -0.48 -0.93 -15.08
N ILE A 158 0.53 -0.25 -14.54
CA ILE A 158 1.83 -0.07 -15.19
C ILE A 158 2.83 -1.02 -14.48
N GLY A 159 3.28 -2.07 -15.18
CA GLY A 159 4.25 -3.01 -14.64
C GLY A 159 5.66 -2.42 -14.62
N VAL A 160 6.37 -2.59 -13.52
CA VAL A 160 7.74 -2.08 -13.30
C VAL A 160 8.68 -3.24 -13.00
N ALA A 161 9.76 -3.37 -13.76
CA ALA A 161 10.82 -4.30 -13.42
C ALA A 161 11.70 -3.72 -12.30
N LYS A 162 12.31 -4.61 -11.51
CA LYS A 162 13.21 -4.20 -10.43
C LYS A 162 14.36 -3.34 -10.96
N GLY A 163 14.51 -2.14 -10.41
CA GLY A 163 15.55 -1.18 -10.83
C GLY A 163 15.19 -0.35 -12.07
N GLU A 164 14.02 -0.55 -12.67
CA GLU A 164 13.52 0.24 -13.78
C GLU A 164 12.81 1.51 -13.26
N SER A 165 13.01 2.65 -13.94
CA SER A 165 12.29 3.88 -13.63
C SER A 165 11.00 3.94 -14.45
N VAL A 166 9.88 3.92 -13.77
CA VAL A 166 8.55 4.04 -14.38
C VAL A 166 7.99 5.47 -14.30
N PHE A 167 8.72 6.37 -13.66
CA PHE A 167 8.22 7.70 -13.33
C PHE A 167 7.78 8.50 -14.57
N GLY A 168 8.62 8.49 -15.63
CA GLY A 168 8.29 9.16 -16.91
C GLY A 168 7.01 8.61 -17.54
N SER A 169 6.93 7.28 -17.67
CA SER A 169 5.75 6.60 -18.24
C SER A 169 4.49 6.85 -17.43
N LEU A 170 4.60 6.91 -16.08
CA LEU A 170 3.47 7.22 -15.23
C LEU A 170 3.00 8.67 -15.44
N VAL A 171 3.94 9.64 -15.48
CA VAL A 171 3.63 11.05 -15.76
C VAL A 171 2.90 11.19 -17.10
N GLU A 172 3.38 10.55 -18.16
CA GLU A 172 2.76 10.59 -19.49
C GLU A 172 1.37 9.95 -19.48
N ARG A 173 1.22 8.81 -18.79
CA ARG A 173 -0.05 8.08 -18.74
C ARG A 173 -1.16 8.85 -18.04
N VAL A 174 -0.84 9.65 -17.02
CA VAL A 174 -1.85 10.32 -16.18
C VAL A 174 -2.06 11.80 -16.51
N ARG A 175 -1.12 12.44 -17.22
CA ARG A 175 -1.18 13.87 -17.53
C ARG A 175 -2.47 14.25 -18.27
N GLY A 176 -3.21 15.24 -17.73
CA GLY A 176 -4.44 15.77 -18.32
C GLY A 176 -5.63 14.81 -18.24
N ARG A 177 -5.54 13.73 -17.48
CA ARG A 177 -6.65 12.77 -17.29
C ARG A 177 -7.29 12.90 -15.92
N SER A 178 -8.59 12.75 -15.85
CA SER A 178 -9.35 12.67 -14.59
C SER A 178 -9.20 11.28 -13.99
N VAL A 179 -8.11 11.06 -13.24
CA VAL A 179 -7.76 9.76 -12.65
C VAL A 179 -7.26 9.90 -11.22
N ILE A 180 -7.43 8.84 -10.43
CA ILE A 180 -6.80 8.69 -9.12
C ILE A 180 -5.56 7.82 -9.28
N VAL A 181 -4.43 8.25 -8.71
CA VAL A 181 -3.14 7.57 -8.84
C VAL A 181 -2.67 7.10 -7.45
N PRO A 182 -3.17 5.94 -6.97
CA PRO A 182 -2.71 5.37 -5.71
C PRO A 182 -1.32 4.76 -5.87
N LEU A 183 -0.42 5.07 -4.94
CA LEU A 183 0.95 4.57 -4.92
C LEU A 183 1.28 4.05 -3.51
N LEU A 184 1.58 2.76 -3.39
CA LEU A 184 2.12 2.16 -2.17
C LEU A 184 3.57 2.64 -2.00
N ALA A 185 3.82 3.48 -1.00
CA ALA A 185 5.06 4.24 -0.91
C ALA A 185 5.74 4.20 0.48
N ASP A 186 5.23 3.43 1.41
CA ASP A 186 5.75 3.26 2.76
C ASP A 186 7.08 2.48 2.85
N ARG A 187 7.63 2.06 1.69
CA ARG A 187 8.98 1.51 1.55
C ARG A 187 9.63 1.97 0.25
N ASP A 188 10.94 2.15 0.28
CA ASP A 188 11.71 2.35 -0.95
C ASP A 188 12.15 1.01 -1.56
N ILE A 189 11.89 0.83 -2.86
CA ILE A 189 12.39 -0.30 -3.66
C ILE A 189 13.40 0.14 -4.71
N SER A 190 13.47 1.43 -4.98
CA SER A 190 14.28 2.01 -6.06
C SER A 190 15.74 2.27 -5.67
N GLY A 191 16.04 2.38 -4.36
CA GLY A 191 17.33 2.83 -3.85
C GLY A 191 17.52 4.34 -3.92
N SER A 192 16.44 5.11 -4.13
CA SER A 192 16.44 6.58 -4.18
C SER A 192 15.38 7.19 -3.26
N GLY A 193 15.03 6.47 -2.19
CA GLY A 193 14.03 6.89 -1.21
C GLY A 193 14.44 8.10 -0.39
N ILE A 194 13.48 8.65 0.32
CA ILE A 194 13.65 9.78 1.24
C ILE A 194 13.60 9.26 2.67
N GLU A 195 14.54 9.71 3.50
CA GLU A 195 14.53 9.43 4.92
C GLU A 195 13.52 10.35 5.62
N VAL A 196 12.58 9.75 6.35
CA VAL A 196 11.50 10.43 7.05
C VAL A 196 11.33 9.89 8.46
N ASP A 197 10.67 10.65 9.31
CA ASP A 197 10.19 10.16 10.60
C ASP A 197 8.88 9.40 10.37
N LEU A 198 8.88 8.10 10.69
CA LEU A 198 7.71 7.22 10.63
C LEU A 198 7.47 6.63 12.02
N GLY A 199 6.44 7.09 12.69
CA GLY A 199 6.19 6.73 14.10
C GLY A 199 7.30 7.23 15.01
N ARG A 200 8.07 6.31 15.59
CA ARG A 200 9.15 6.61 16.55
C ARG A 200 10.56 6.39 16.02
N ALA A 201 10.70 6.17 14.71
CA ALA A 201 12.01 5.89 14.11
C ALA A 201 12.13 6.45 12.69
N ARG A 202 13.37 6.57 12.21
CA ARG A 202 13.67 6.99 10.84
C ARG A 202 13.44 5.84 9.87
N ALA A 203 12.71 6.09 8.81
CA ALA A 203 12.43 5.13 7.74
C ALA A 203 12.86 5.67 6.37
N LEU A 204 13.12 4.77 5.44
CA LEU A 204 13.40 5.09 4.04
C LEU A 204 12.16 4.73 3.21
N VAL A 205 11.45 5.74 2.71
CA VAL A 205 10.21 5.60 1.97
C VAL A 205 10.35 6.06 0.52
N ALA A 206 9.45 5.64 -0.36
CA ALA A 206 9.49 6.05 -1.76
C ALA A 206 9.08 7.52 -1.94
N ALA A 207 9.84 8.25 -2.73
CA ALA A 207 9.55 9.64 -3.10
C ALA A 207 8.38 9.79 -4.09
N GLY A 208 7.95 8.68 -4.71
CA GLY A 208 7.04 8.66 -5.87
C GLY A 208 5.81 9.54 -5.75
N PRO A 209 4.98 9.43 -4.70
CA PRO A 209 3.78 10.24 -4.56
C PRO A 209 4.05 11.75 -4.54
N ALA A 210 4.97 12.19 -3.70
CA ALA A 210 5.32 13.61 -3.57
C ALA A 210 5.97 14.16 -4.85
N ALA A 211 6.86 13.37 -5.47
CA ALA A 211 7.50 13.74 -6.73
C ALA A 211 6.47 13.85 -7.87
N LEU A 212 5.51 12.92 -7.97
CA LEU A 212 4.46 12.95 -8.99
C LEU A 212 3.54 14.15 -8.80
N ALA A 213 3.06 14.38 -7.58
CA ALA A 213 2.21 15.52 -7.24
C ALA A 213 2.90 16.85 -7.57
N THR A 214 4.18 16.99 -7.19
CA THR A 214 4.99 18.17 -7.51
C THR A 214 5.20 18.35 -9.02
N LYS A 215 5.53 17.26 -9.75
CA LYS A 215 5.80 17.30 -11.20
C LYS A 215 4.58 17.67 -12.03
N LEU A 216 3.40 17.27 -11.58
CA LEU A 216 2.14 17.53 -12.26
C LEU A 216 1.44 18.79 -11.77
N ASP A 217 1.96 19.43 -10.72
CA ASP A 217 1.30 20.50 -9.96
C ASP A 217 -0.13 20.11 -9.56
N ARG A 218 -0.25 18.92 -8.95
CA ARG A 218 -1.53 18.32 -8.57
C ARG A 218 -1.58 17.99 -7.07
N PRO A 219 -2.79 17.92 -6.47
CA PRO A 219 -2.92 17.62 -5.06
C PRO A 219 -2.43 16.21 -4.72
N LEU A 220 -1.83 16.09 -3.54
CA LEU A 220 -1.49 14.82 -2.89
C LEU A 220 -2.48 14.57 -1.76
N PHE A 221 -3.09 13.40 -1.77
CA PHE A 221 -3.87 12.85 -0.67
C PHE A 221 -3.10 11.68 -0.05
N VAL A 222 -3.49 11.31 1.16
CA VAL A 222 -2.98 10.11 1.83
C VAL A 222 -4.14 9.30 2.37
N ALA A 223 -4.08 7.98 2.27
CA ALA A 223 -5.07 7.12 2.87
C ALA A 223 -4.45 5.97 3.66
N CYS A 224 -5.18 5.57 4.69
CA CYS A 224 -4.94 4.40 5.51
C CYS A 224 -6.14 3.46 5.40
N ILE A 225 -5.88 2.17 5.20
CA ILE A 225 -6.91 1.15 5.02
C ILE A 225 -6.84 0.18 6.19
N THR A 226 -7.95 -0.03 6.86
CA THR A 226 -8.03 -0.88 8.06
C THR A 226 -9.21 -1.85 7.98
N TYR A 227 -9.15 -2.92 8.77
CA TYR A 227 -10.26 -3.84 8.93
C TYR A 227 -11.12 -3.47 10.13
N GLU A 228 -12.44 -3.63 9.97
CA GLU A 228 -13.43 -3.46 11.02
C GLU A 228 -14.40 -4.66 11.04
N ASN A 229 -15.15 -4.81 12.13
CA ASN A 229 -16.17 -5.84 12.30
C ASN A 229 -15.68 -7.26 11.93
N GLU A 230 -14.46 -7.59 12.34
CA GLU A 230 -13.81 -8.84 11.97
C GLU A 230 -14.53 -10.08 12.51
N THR A 231 -14.80 -11.03 11.62
CA THR A 231 -15.32 -12.36 11.91
C THR A 231 -14.42 -13.44 11.29
N PRO A 232 -14.60 -14.73 11.63
CA PRO A 232 -13.88 -15.81 10.95
C PRO A 232 -14.15 -15.93 9.46
N THR A 233 -15.25 -15.34 8.96
CA THR A 233 -15.71 -15.46 7.58
C THR A 233 -15.66 -14.16 6.78
N GLY A 234 -15.28 -13.04 7.38
CA GLY A 234 -15.18 -11.75 6.72
C GLY A 234 -14.80 -10.61 7.65
N ALA A 235 -14.64 -9.44 7.07
CA ALA A 235 -14.49 -8.15 7.76
C ALA A 235 -14.95 -7.03 6.85
N ASP A 236 -15.31 -5.90 7.43
CA ASP A 236 -15.47 -4.66 6.71
C ASP A 236 -14.10 -4.00 6.49
N VAL A 237 -14.03 -3.15 5.48
CA VAL A 237 -12.84 -2.32 5.21
C VAL A 237 -13.22 -0.86 5.39
N ARG A 238 -12.44 -0.14 6.17
CA ARG A 238 -12.54 1.29 6.29
C ARG A 238 -11.33 1.95 5.65
N VAL A 239 -11.58 2.84 4.71
CA VAL A 239 -10.58 3.72 4.12
C VAL A 239 -10.71 5.09 4.76
N ARG A 240 -9.66 5.58 5.41
CA ARG A 240 -9.57 6.96 5.89
C ARG A 240 -8.65 7.72 4.96
N CYS A 241 -9.18 8.69 4.23
CA CYS A 241 -8.45 9.51 3.27
C CYS A 241 -8.49 10.97 3.71
N VAL A 242 -7.32 11.59 3.77
CA VAL A 242 -7.16 13.00 4.10
C VAL A 242 -6.35 13.71 3.03
N GLY A 243 -6.68 14.97 2.79
CA GLY A 243 -5.97 15.80 1.82
C GLY A 243 -6.80 17.00 1.36
N PRO A 244 -6.21 17.87 0.53
CA PRO A 244 -4.83 17.77 0.05
C PRO A 244 -3.80 17.97 1.16
N VAL A 245 -2.78 17.11 1.18
CA VAL A 245 -1.65 17.24 2.08
C VAL A 245 -0.85 18.48 1.70
N SER A 246 -0.54 19.31 2.66
CA SER A 246 0.19 20.55 2.45
C SER A 246 1.58 20.51 3.09
N VAL A 247 2.55 21.16 2.46
CA VAL A 247 3.82 21.44 3.12
C VAL A 247 3.66 22.56 4.15
N PRO A 248 4.51 22.61 5.20
CA PRO A 248 4.54 23.71 6.14
C PRO A 248 4.66 25.07 5.42
N LYS A 249 3.90 26.07 5.86
CA LYS A 249 3.89 27.41 5.25
C LYS A 249 5.22 28.16 5.43
N ASP A 250 5.98 27.78 6.43
CA ASP A 250 7.30 28.30 6.81
C ASP A 250 8.46 27.48 6.24
N LEU A 251 8.20 26.72 5.18
CA LEU A 251 9.25 25.97 4.49
C LEU A 251 10.37 26.91 4.08
N ALA A 252 11.60 26.65 4.55
CA ALA A 252 12.74 27.50 4.30
C ALA A 252 12.98 27.70 2.79
N PRO A 253 13.39 28.91 2.34
CA PRO A 253 13.77 29.12 0.96
C PRO A 253 14.83 28.11 0.51
N GLY A 254 14.57 27.40 -0.60
CA GLY A 254 15.48 26.36 -1.12
C GLY A 254 15.28 24.97 -0.51
N ALA A 255 14.40 24.79 0.45
CA ALA A 255 14.07 23.46 0.96
C ALA A 255 13.38 22.60 -0.11
N ASN A 256 13.69 21.31 -0.10
CA ASN A 256 13.15 20.37 -1.08
C ASN A 256 11.66 20.11 -0.82
N ARG A 257 10.81 20.60 -1.71
CA ARG A 257 9.35 20.44 -1.62
C ARG A 257 8.93 18.96 -1.60
N VAL A 258 9.63 18.10 -2.34
CA VAL A 258 9.32 16.65 -2.40
C VAL A 258 9.58 16.00 -1.05
N GLU A 259 10.69 16.36 -0.38
CA GLU A 259 10.99 15.87 0.98
C GLU A 259 9.95 16.32 1.99
N ALA A 260 9.64 17.62 2.01
CA ALA A 260 8.65 18.18 2.93
C ALA A 260 7.27 17.52 2.73
N LEU A 261 6.85 17.35 1.49
CA LEU A 261 5.59 16.71 1.16
C LEU A 261 5.60 15.20 1.48
N THR A 262 6.77 14.54 1.33
CA THR A 262 6.95 13.14 1.73
C THR A 262 6.81 13.00 3.24
N GLN A 263 7.49 13.84 4.03
CA GLN A 263 7.34 13.82 5.48
C GLN A 263 5.90 14.09 5.91
N ALA A 264 5.23 15.05 5.26
CA ALA A 264 3.87 15.42 5.61
C ALA A 264 2.89 14.24 5.43
N TRP A 265 2.89 13.57 4.26
CA TRP A 265 1.99 12.43 4.06
C TRP A 265 2.35 11.23 4.94
N VAL A 266 3.64 11.00 5.22
CA VAL A 266 4.07 9.91 6.13
C VAL A 266 3.61 10.17 7.55
N SER A 267 3.64 11.43 8.02
CA SER A 267 3.15 11.80 9.35
C SER A 267 1.64 11.54 9.50
N GLU A 268 0.85 11.90 8.49
CA GLU A 268 -0.59 11.62 8.46
C GLU A 268 -0.87 10.11 8.42
N PHE A 269 -0.14 9.37 7.57
CA PHE A 269 -0.26 7.91 7.49
C PHE A 269 0.06 7.25 8.84
N ALA A 270 1.18 7.65 9.47
CA ALA A 270 1.60 7.11 10.76
C ALA A 270 0.57 7.38 11.86
N ALA A 271 0.01 8.60 11.91
CA ALA A 271 -1.03 8.96 12.86
C ALA A 271 -2.29 8.10 12.69
N MET A 272 -2.76 7.93 11.44
CA MET A 272 -3.92 7.06 11.16
C MET A 272 -3.65 5.59 11.46
N MET A 273 -2.42 5.11 11.18
CA MET A 273 -2.05 3.69 11.34
C MET A 273 -1.77 3.30 12.79
N ALA A 274 -1.42 4.27 13.65
CA ALA A 274 -1.14 4.01 15.07
C ALA A 274 -2.35 3.42 15.82
N ASP A 275 -3.57 3.72 15.38
CA ASP A 275 -4.82 3.20 15.99
C ASP A 275 -5.04 1.70 15.67
N LYS A 276 -4.55 1.23 14.52
CA LYS A 276 -4.75 -0.14 14.02
C LYS A 276 -3.44 -0.71 13.45
N PRO A 277 -2.34 -0.75 14.22
CA PRO A 277 -1.02 -1.14 13.73
C PRO A 277 -0.96 -2.57 13.19
N GLN A 278 -1.89 -3.45 13.59
CA GLN A 278 -2.03 -4.80 13.06
C GLN A 278 -2.42 -4.84 11.58
N ASP A 279 -2.98 -3.75 11.04
CA ASP A 279 -3.37 -3.69 9.64
C ASP A 279 -2.25 -3.16 8.73
N TRP A 280 -1.09 -2.80 9.27
CA TRP A 280 0.10 -2.47 8.49
C TRP A 280 0.92 -3.72 8.18
N HIS A 281 0.86 -4.18 6.93
CA HIS A 281 1.42 -5.46 6.48
C HIS A 281 2.91 -5.38 6.15
N MET A 282 3.68 -4.56 6.88
CA MET A 282 5.07 -4.32 6.60
C MET A 282 5.98 -5.40 7.20
N MET A 283 6.23 -6.46 6.42
CA MET A 283 7.13 -7.57 6.76
C MET A 283 8.55 -7.39 6.19
N GLN A 284 8.88 -6.19 5.70
CA GLN A 284 10.17 -5.88 5.09
C GLN A 284 10.90 -4.81 5.88
N ARG A 285 12.20 -4.66 5.59
CA ARG A 285 13.03 -3.65 6.22
C ARG A 285 12.70 -2.29 5.61
N VAL A 286 12.23 -1.36 6.43
CA VAL A 286 11.92 0.03 6.04
C VAL A 286 12.62 1.04 6.93
N PHE A 287 12.88 0.69 8.19
CA PHE A 287 13.57 1.56 9.11
C PHE A 287 15.09 1.56 8.87
N VAL A 288 15.67 2.75 8.93
CA VAL A 288 17.10 3.00 8.60
C VAL A 288 18.05 2.06 9.35
N GLU A 289 17.77 1.79 10.61
CA GLU A 289 18.56 0.88 11.46
C GLU A 289 18.65 -0.56 10.93
N ASP A 290 17.65 -0.98 10.16
CA ASP A 290 17.54 -2.36 9.65
C ASP A 290 18.03 -2.50 8.21
N LEU A 291 18.26 -1.37 7.52
CA LEU A 291 18.65 -1.38 6.11
C LEU A 291 20.12 -1.81 5.96
N ASP A 292 20.38 -2.41 4.82
CA ASP A 292 21.75 -2.67 4.40
C ASP A 292 22.52 -1.34 4.26
N PRO A 293 23.71 -1.20 4.88
CA PRO A 293 24.47 0.06 4.86
C PRO A 293 24.82 0.55 3.46
N GLU A 294 25.13 -0.35 2.52
CA GLU A 294 25.45 0.02 1.13
C GLU A 294 24.23 0.55 0.39
N ARG A 295 23.05 -0.06 0.65
CA ARG A 295 21.78 0.41 0.10
C ARG A 295 21.45 1.80 0.63
N LEU A 296 21.63 2.04 1.93
CA LEU A 296 21.38 3.33 2.55
C LEU A 296 22.35 4.40 2.02
N ALA A 297 23.63 4.06 1.87
CA ALA A 297 24.63 4.98 1.30
C ALA A 297 24.28 5.36 -0.14
N ARG A 298 23.82 4.41 -0.97
CA ARG A 298 23.35 4.69 -2.35
C ARG A 298 22.15 5.63 -2.36
N ALA A 299 21.15 5.40 -1.49
CA ALA A 299 19.98 6.25 -1.40
C ALA A 299 20.36 7.71 -1.02
N ARG A 300 21.26 7.87 -0.06
CA ARG A 300 21.78 9.18 0.37
C ARG A 300 22.55 9.90 -0.75
N ALA A 301 23.45 9.20 -1.43
CA ALA A 301 24.20 9.76 -2.55
C ALA A 301 23.29 10.19 -3.72
N GLU A 302 22.29 9.38 -4.05
CA GLU A 302 21.32 9.73 -5.09
C GLU A 302 20.47 10.95 -4.71
N HIS A 303 20.10 11.04 -3.44
CA HIS A 303 19.37 12.17 -2.88
C HIS A 303 20.20 13.48 -2.96
N GLU A 304 21.46 13.46 -2.53
CA GLU A 304 22.38 14.59 -2.63
C GLU A 304 22.57 15.04 -4.09
N ARG A 305 22.65 14.09 -5.02
CA ARG A 305 22.78 14.40 -6.46
C ARG A 305 21.57 15.13 -7.03
N LYS A 306 20.38 14.81 -6.57
CA LYS A 306 19.13 15.45 -7.01
C LYS A 306 18.91 16.84 -6.41
N ASN A 307 19.56 17.12 -5.29
CA ASN A 307 19.45 18.40 -4.57
C ASN A 307 20.54 19.42 -4.96
N ARG A 308 21.49 19.03 -5.81
CA ARG A 308 22.49 19.92 -6.45
C ARG A 308 21.98 20.46 -7.78
#